data_90272095abbf8a40765d6fb3a115fd89
#
_entry.id   90272095abbf8a40765d6fb3a115fd89
#
_cell.length_a   1.000
_cell.length_b   1.000
_cell.length_c   1.000
_cell.angle_alpha   90.00
_cell.angle_beta   90.00
_cell.angle_gamma   90.00
#
_symmetry.space_group_name_H-M   'P 1'
#
loop_
_entity.id
_entity.type
_entity.pdbx_description
1 polymer ?
#
loop_
_entity_poly.entity_id
_entity_poly.type
_entity_poly.pdbx_seq_one_letter_code
_entity_poly.pdbx_strand_id
1 'polypeptide(L)'
;LSEERIRVHSKRSVHLAESFTGADCVLDIEGMDTKVITVNDGIPDNFTMGGICAGASGRFLEITSRRLGIDVSELGPLALKGDYKKGLLNSYCIVFGIQDLVTSLAAGGKREDVAAAACHSVAEQVYEQQLQEIDVREPVIQVGGTSLIEGLVAAVSDILGGMDVIVPENSQYIGAVGSALLVSGMGNRQEKL
;
A
#
# COMPACT_ATOMS: atom_id res chain seq x y z
N LEU A 1 0.38 20.50 3.97
CA LEU A 1 -0.76 19.94 4.70
C LEU A 1 -0.63 20.38 6.14
N SER A 2 -1.68 20.97 6.75
CA SER A 2 -1.63 21.38 8.15
C SER A 2 -1.52 20.14 9.06
N GLU A 3 -0.79 20.24 10.19
CA GLU A 3 -0.70 19.18 11.22
C GLU A 3 -2.07 18.63 11.61
N GLU A 4 -3.09 19.47 11.59
CA GLU A 4 -4.47 19.11 11.91
C GLU A 4 -5.11 18.18 10.87
N ARG A 5 -4.80 18.34 9.57
CA ARG A 5 -5.21 17.40 8.52
C ARG A 5 -4.50 16.05 8.65
N ILE A 6 -3.22 16.06 9.01
CA ILE A 6 -2.44 14.84 9.25
C ILE A 6 -3.03 14.07 10.44
N ARG A 7 -3.33 14.73 11.55
CA ARG A 7 -3.99 14.12 12.72
C ARG A 7 -5.37 13.54 12.42
N VAL A 8 -6.13 14.18 11.53
CA VAL A 8 -7.45 13.69 11.11
C VAL A 8 -7.31 12.44 10.23
N HIS A 9 -6.33 12.40 9.33
CA HIS A 9 -6.08 11.20 8.51
C HIS A 9 -5.57 10.03 9.35
N SER A 10 -4.60 10.23 10.23
CA SER A 10 -4.09 9.17 11.11
C SER A 10 -5.16 8.61 12.04
N LYS A 11 -5.98 9.45 12.68
CA LYS A 11 -7.12 9.00 13.48
C LYS A 11 -8.15 8.19 12.69
N ARG A 12 -8.35 8.49 11.41
CA ARG A 12 -9.28 7.76 10.54
C ARG A 12 -8.84 6.33 10.26
N SER A 13 -7.57 6.12 9.98
CA SER A 13 -7.03 4.78 9.71
C SER A 13 -6.97 3.94 10.99
N VAL A 14 -6.77 4.57 12.14
CA VAL A 14 -6.66 3.89 13.43
C VAL A 14 -7.97 3.40 13.98
N HIS A 15 -9.08 4.16 13.85
CA HIS A 15 -10.39 3.65 14.29
C HIS A 15 -10.81 2.37 13.55
N LEU A 16 -10.16 2.04 12.47
CA LEU A 16 -10.36 0.80 11.75
C LEU A 16 -9.37 -0.29 12.16
N ALA A 17 -8.14 0.08 12.52
CA ALA A 17 -7.25 -0.84 13.19
C ALA A 17 -7.84 -1.32 14.52
N GLU A 18 -8.58 -0.46 15.26
CA GLU A 18 -9.35 -0.87 16.44
C GLU A 18 -10.49 -1.87 16.12
N SER A 19 -11.09 -1.80 14.93
CA SER A 19 -12.06 -2.79 14.46
C SER A 19 -11.39 -4.12 14.12
N PHE A 20 -10.09 -4.10 13.83
CA PHE A 20 -9.22 -5.26 13.66
C PHE A 20 -8.40 -5.40 14.94
N THR A 21 -8.98 -6.03 15.95
CA THR A 21 -8.32 -6.33 17.21
C THR A 21 -6.96 -6.98 16.97
N GLY A 22 -5.88 -6.23 17.22
CA GLY A 22 -4.52 -6.71 17.17
C GLY A 22 -3.62 -6.23 16.03
N ALA A 23 -4.04 -5.24 15.22
CA ALA A 23 -3.15 -4.66 14.21
C ALA A 23 -2.02 -3.85 14.83
N ASP A 24 -0.78 -4.24 14.61
CA ASP A 24 0.40 -3.48 15.02
C ASP A 24 0.87 -2.49 13.96
N CYS A 25 0.53 -2.74 12.69
CA CYS A 25 0.91 -1.87 11.57
C CYS A 25 -0.21 -1.78 10.52
N VAL A 26 -0.52 -0.57 10.09
CA VAL A 26 -1.45 -0.29 8.99
C VAL A 26 -0.72 0.39 7.86
N LEU A 27 -0.75 -0.22 6.68
CA LEU A 27 -0.22 0.32 5.42
C LEU A 27 -1.40 0.84 4.59
N ASP A 28 -1.51 2.16 4.48
CA ASP A 28 -2.52 2.81 3.64
C ASP A 28 -1.85 3.28 2.35
N ILE A 29 -1.91 2.43 1.31
CA ILE A 29 -1.29 2.70 0.01
C ILE A 29 -2.39 3.09 -0.97
N GLU A 30 -2.46 4.39 -1.28
CA GLU A 30 -3.47 4.95 -2.16
C GLU A 30 -2.94 5.23 -3.58
N GLY A 31 -3.75 5.92 -4.38
CA GLY A 31 -3.39 6.28 -5.76
C GLY A 31 -2.25 7.27 -5.87
N MET A 32 -2.11 8.18 -4.91
CA MET A 32 -1.15 9.30 -4.97
C MET A 32 -0.31 9.45 -3.71
N ASP A 33 -0.62 8.78 -2.63
CA ASP A 33 0.12 8.85 -1.38
C ASP A 33 0.17 7.48 -0.69
N THR A 34 1.08 7.37 0.26
CA THR A 34 1.26 6.20 1.10
C THR A 34 1.43 6.65 2.54
N LYS A 35 0.83 5.92 3.46
CA LYS A 35 0.92 6.18 4.89
C LYS A 35 1.22 4.88 5.62
N VAL A 36 2.08 4.96 6.60
CA VAL A 36 2.34 3.88 7.53
C VAL A 36 1.98 4.35 8.93
N ILE A 37 1.17 3.57 9.60
CA ILE A 37 0.70 3.87 10.96
C ILE A 37 1.03 2.67 11.83
N THR A 38 1.86 2.87 12.84
CA THR A 38 2.06 1.86 13.87
C THR A 38 1.03 2.03 14.97
N VAL A 39 0.56 0.91 15.50
CA VAL A 39 -0.48 0.86 16.51
C VAL A 39 0.07 0.13 17.73
N ASN A 40 -0.15 0.68 18.92
CA ASN A 40 0.23 0.06 20.18
C ASN A 40 -1.00 0.03 21.09
N ASP A 41 -1.43 -1.16 21.48
CA ASP A 41 -2.65 -1.36 22.31
C ASP A 41 -3.90 -0.66 21.73
N GLY A 42 -4.09 -0.72 20.41
CA GLY A 42 -5.21 -0.08 19.72
C GLY A 42 -5.08 1.44 19.55
N ILE A 43 -3.97 2.03 19.97
CA ILE A 43 -3.71 3.47 19.87
C ILE A 43 -2.63 3.73 18.80
N PRO A 44 -2.81 4.72 17.89
CA PRO A 44 -1.74 5.13 16.99
C PRO A 44 -0.53 5.61 17.78
N ASP A 45 0.60 4.97 17.54
CA ASP A 45 1.87 5.31 18.16
C ASP A 45 2.72 6.22 17.25
N ASN A 46 2.91 5.81 16.00
CA ASN A 46 3.68 6.57 15.03
C ASN A 46 2.94 6.65 13.69
N PHE A 47 3.26 7.70 12.94
CA PHE A 47 2.67 7.96 11.62
C PHE A 47 3.73 8.51 10.69
N THR A 48 3.92 7.85 9.56
CA THR A 48 4.74 8.36 8.47
C THR A 48 3.88 8.56 7.21
N MET A 49 4.22 9.53 6.40
CA MET A 49 3.60 9.75 5.09
C MET A 49 4.69 9.81 4.03
N GLY A 50 4.55 9.00 3.00
CA GLY A 50 5.45 9.00 1.85
C GLY A 50 5.43 10.34 1.13
N GLY A 51 6.55 10.66 0.49
CA GLY A 51 6.66 11.84 -0.36
C GLY A 51 5.64 11.82 -1.50
N ILE A 52 5.41 12.99 -2.12
CA ILE A 52 4.46 13.17 -3.24
C ILE A 52 5.06 12.56 -4.54
N CYS A 53 5.63 11.37 -4.44
CA CYS A 53 6.14 10.67 -5.62
C CYS A 53 5.13 9.60 -6.05
N ALA A 54 4.51 9.81 -7.20
CA ALA A 54 3.57 8.85 -7.78
C ALA A 54 4.19 7.46 -8.07
N GLY A 55 5.52 7.34 -8.01
CA GLY A 55 6.24 6.06 -8.17
C GLY A 55 5.98 5.05 -7.05
N ALA A 56 5.77 5.54 -5.82
CA ALA A 56 5.50 4.69 -4.66
C ALA A 56 4.00 4.55 -4.37
N SER A 57 3.17 4.55 -5.41
CA SER A 57 1.72 4.60 -5.24
C SER A 57 0.95 3.88 -6.34
N GLY A 58 -0.35 3.72 -6.15
CA GLY A 58 -1.24 3.09 -7.11
C GLY A 58 -1.25 3.74 -8.50
N ARG A 59 -0.85 5.02 -8.61
CA ARG A 59 -0.77 5.70 -9.91
C ARG A 59 0.23 5.03 -10.86
N PHE A 60 1.35 4.56 -10.35
CA PHE A 60 2.31 3.81 -11.15
C PHE A 60 1.71 2.48 -11.65
N LEU A 61 0.98 1.78 -10.78
CA LEU A 61 0.32 0.52 -11.13
C LEU A 61 -0.80 0.73 -12.15
N GLU A 62 -1.57 1.82 -12.04
CA GLU A 62 -2.58 2.20 -13.01
C GLU A 62 -1.97 2.50 -14.40
N ILE A 63 -0.84 3.20 -14.45
CA ILE A 63 -0.13 3.46 -15.72
C ILE A 63 0.44 2.17 -16.28
N THR A 64 0.98 1.30 -15.43
CA THR A 64 1.49 -0.01 -15.82
C THR A 64 0.41 -0.86 -16.46
N SER A 65 -0.77 -0.99 -15.84
CA SER A 65 -1.89 -1.77 -16.40
C SER A 65 -2.32 -1.23 -17.77
N ARG A 66 -2.41 0.09 -17.94
CA ARG A 66 -2.70 0.72 -19.24
C ARG A 66 -1.64 0.39 -20.29
N ARG A 67 -0.35 0.36 -19.95
CA ARG A 67 0.74 -0.02 -20.86
C ARG A 67 0.71 -1.49 -21.20
N LEU A 68 0.28 -2.33 -20.29
CA LEU A 68 0.05 -3.75 -20.52
C LEU A 68 -1.24 -4.03 -21.30
N GLY A 69 -2.10 -3.03 -21.52
CA GLY A 69 -3.38 -3.17 -22.22
C GLY A 69 -4.38 -4.03 -21.44
N ILE A 70 -4.42 -3.87 -20.12
CA ILE A 70 -5.33 -4.57 -19.21
C ILE A 70 -6.03 -3.57 -18.26
N ASP A 71 -7.12 -4.00 -17.65
CA ASP A 71 -7.72 -3.28 -16.53
C ASP A 71 -6.84 -3.40 -15.28
N VAL A 72 -6.88 -2.40 -14.40
CA VAL A 72 -6.08 -2.41 -13.16
C VAL A 72 -6.43 -3.58 -12.25
N SER A 73 -7.66 -4.06 -12.27
CA SER A 73 -8.11 -5.24 -11.52
C SER A 73 -7.47 -6.55 -12.00
N GLU A 74 -6.98 -6.59 -13.25
CA GLU A 74 -6.29 -7.75 -13.80
C GLU A 74 -4.79 -7.75 -13.47
N LEU A 75 -4.25 -6.62 -12.97
CA LEU A 75 -2.82 -6.46 -12.71
C LEU A 75 -2.34 -7.41 -11.60
N GLY A 76 -3.09 -7.52 -10.51
CA GLY A 76 -2.74 -8.39 -9.38
C GLY A 76 -2.66 -9.87 -9.79
N PRO A 77 -3.71 -10.46 -10.37
CA PRO A 77 -3.69 -11.83 -10.87
C PRO A 77 -2.61 -12.09 -11.93
N LEU A 78 -2.25 -11.09 -12.75
CA LEU A 78 -1.18 -11.21 -13.72
C LEU A 78 0.19 -11.21 -13.03
N ALA A 79 0.42 -10.31 -12.08
CA ALA A 79 1.67 -10.19 -11.34
C ALA A 79 2.01 -11.47 -10.55
N LEU A 80 1.01 -12.14 -9.97
CA LEU A 80 1.20 -13.40 -9.24
C LEU A 80 1.72 -14.55 -10.11
N LYS A 81 1.66 -14.44 -11.44
CA LYS A 81 2.18 -15.44 -12.38
C LYS A 81 3.61 -15.13 -12.84
N GLY A 82 4.10 -13.93 -12.55
CA GLY A 82 5.38 -13.43 -13.03
C GLY A 82 6.51 -13.59 -12.00
N ASP A 83 7.71 -13.37 -12.50
CA ASP A 83 8.94 -13.28 -11.71
C ASP A 83 9.45 -11.84 -11.78
N TYR A 84 9.36 -11.09 -10.68
CA TYR A 84 9.74 -9.69 -10.63
C TYR A 84 11.21 -9.45 -11.00
N LYS A 85 12.09 -10.43 -10.75
CA LYS A 85 13.53 -10.34 -11.07
C LYS A 85 13.80 -10.32 -12.58
N LYS A 86 12.83 -10.75 -13.39
CA LYS A 86 12.91 -10.73 -14.85
C LYS A 86 12.29 -9.48 -15.48
N GLY A 87 11.52 -8.73 -14.72
CA GLY A 87 10.79 -7.57 -15.20
C GLY A 87 11.63 -6.30 -15.41
N LEU A 88 12.89 -6.26 -14.95
CA LEU A 88 13.89 -5.20 -15.16
C LEU A 88 13.37 -3.77 -14.91
N LEU A 89 12.79 -3.52 -13.78
CA LEU A 89 12.49 -2.17 -13.32
C LEU A 89 13.57 -1.73 -12.33
N ASN A 90 14.40 -0.76 -12.75
CA ASN A 90 15.57 -0.31 -12.00
C ASN A 90 15.44 1.11 -11.44
N SER A 91 14.28 1.74 -11.55
CA SER A 91 14.12 3.14 -11.18
C SER A 91 12.97 3.39 -10.22
N TYR A 92 13.27 4.13 -9.16
CA TYR A 92 12.26 4.67 -8.23
C TYR A 92 11.50 5.88 -8.78
N CYS A 93 11.90 6.41 -9.93
CA CYS A 93 11.20 7.52 -10.56
C CYS A 93 10.14 6.99 -11.53
N ILE A 94 8.88 7.43 -11.38
CA ILE A 94 7.78 7.02 -12.26
C ILE A 94 8.09 7.22 -13.75
N VAL A 95 8.81 8.28 -14.11
CA VAL A 95 9.16 8.59 -15.51
C VAL A 95 10.12 7.56 -16.07
N PHE A 96 11.17 7.24 -15.34
CA PHE A 96 12.15 6.23 -15.73
C PHE A 96 11.57 4.81 -15.60
N GLY A 97 10.80 4.54 -14.55
CA GLY A 97 10.13 3.24 -14.39
C GLY A 97 9.17 2.92 -15.53
N ILE A 98 8.43 3.91 -16.06
CA ILE A 98 7.61 3.72 -17.26
C ILE A 98 8.49 3.45 -18.50
N GLN A 99 9.63 4.12 -18.62
CA GLN A 99 10.55 3.90 -19.72
C GLN A 99 11.15 2.48 -19.65
N ASP A 100 11.57 2.03 -18.47
CA ASP A 100 12.08 0.68 -18.23
C ASP A 100 11.04 -0.37 -18.62
N LEU A 101 9.78 -0.16 -18.21
CA LEU A 101 8.65 -1.02 -18.50
C LEU A 101 8.44 -1.16 -20.03
N VAL A 102 8.42 -0.04 -20.75
CA VAL A 102 8.27 -0.03 -22.22
C VAL A 102 9.47 -0.73 -22.89
N THR A 103 10.67 -0.48 -22.40
CA THR A 103 11.90 -1.11 -22.90
C THR A 103 11.89 -2.62 -22.66
N SER A 104 11.48 -3.07 -21.46
CA SER A 104 11.35 -4.49 -21.15
C SER A 104 10.37 -5.21 -22.08
N LEU A 105 9.19 -4.62 -22.31
CA LEU A 105 8.19 -5.18 -23.23
C LEU A 105 8.70 -5.20 -24.67
N ALA A 106 9.36 -4.14 -25.14
CA ALA A 106 9.92 -4.07 -26.48
C ALA A 106 11.05 -5.10 -26.72
N ALA A 107 11.78 -5.46 -25.67
CA ALA A 107 12.79 -6.52 -25.68
C ALA A 107 12.21 -7.94 -25.61
N GLY A 108 10.89 -8.09 -25.60
CA GLY A 108 10.20 -9.39 -25.52
C GLY A 108 9.99 -9.91 -24.10
N GLY A 109 10.11 -9.03 -23.10
CA GLY A 109 9.77 -9.34 -21.71
C GLY A 109 8.31 -9.78 -21.58
N LYS A 110 8.05 -10.75 -20.70
CA LYS A 110 6.70 -11.25 -20.45
C LYS A 110 5.88 -10.25 -19.69
N ARG A 111 4.61 -10.14 -20.03
CA ARG A 111 3.69 -9.19 -19.38
C ARG A 111 3.55 -9.48 -17.88
N GLU A 112 3.50 -10.74 -17.50
CA GLU A 112 3.45 -11.19 -16.11
C GLU A 112 4.69 -10.79 -15.30
N ASP A 113 5.88 -10.90 -15.88
CA ASP A 113 7.14 -10.52 -15.22
C ASP A 113 7.20 -8.99 -15.01
N VAL A 114 6.73 -8.23 -15.99
CA VAL A 114 6.64 -6.77 -15.91
C VAL A 114 5.60 -6.33 -14.88
N ALA A 115 4.46 -7.01 -14.81
CA ALA A 115 3.44 -6.75 -13.79
C ALA A 115 3.96 -7.05 -12.37
N ALA A 116 4.66 -8.18 -12.19
CA ALA A 116 5.28 -8.55 -10.93
C ALA A 116 6.35 -7.53 -10.50
N ALA A 117 7.22 -7.10 -11.44
CA ALA A 117 8.24 -6.10 -11.17
C ALA A 117 7.64 -4.74 -10.78
N ALA A 118 6.53 -4.33 -11.39
CA ALA A 118 5.84 -3.09 -11.02
C ALA A 118 5.28 -3.14 -9.60
N CYS A 119 4.63 -4.23 -9.22
CA CYS A 119 4.14 -4.42 -7.85
C CYS A 119 5.29 -4.44 -6.84
N HIS A 120 6.37 -5.17 -7.13
CA HIS A 120 7.55 -5.24 -6.28
C HIS A 120 8.23 -3.87 -6.12
N SER A 121 8.37 -3.09 -7.20
CA SER A 121 8.96 -1.74 -7.16
C SER A 121 8.17 -0.80 -6.26
N VAL A 122 6.83 -0.84 -6.27
CA VAL A 122 6.01 -0.02 -5.36
C VAL A 122 6.20 -0.46 -3.90
N ALA A 123 6.18 -1.77 -3.64
CA ALA A 123 6.37 -2.31 -2.29
C ALA A 123 7.77 -1.97 -1.74
N GLU A 124 8.82 -2.10 -2.55
CA GLU A 124 10.19 -1.75 -2.21
C GLU A 124 10.34 -0.26 -1.87
N GLN A 125 9.73 0.63 -2.66
CA GLN A 125 9.73 2.06 -2.38
C GLN A 125 9.02 2.42 -1.08
N VAL A 126 7.88 1.79 -0.79
CA VAL A 126 7.18 1.99 0.49
C VAL A 126 8.06 1.52 1.66
N TYR A 127 8.70 0.36 1.51
CA TYR A 127 9.63 -0.15 2.51
C TYR A 127 10.79 0.81 2.76
N GLU A 128 11.51 1.21 1.73
CA GLU A 128 12.69 2.08 1.86
C GLU A 128 12.36 3.48 2.39
N GLN A 129 11.24 4.04 1.99
CA GLN A 129 10.87 5.40 2.36
C GLN A 129 10.21 5.50 3.73
N GLN A 130 9.57 4.44 4.22
CA GLN A 130 8.70 4.55 5.39
C GLN A 130 8.86 3.44 6.42
N LEU A 131 9.26 2.23 6.01
CA LEU A 131 9.28 1.05 6.88
C LEU A 131 10.67 0.68 7.37
N GLN A 132 11.73 1.11 6.68
CA GLN A 132 13.09 0.67 6.96
C GLN A 132 13.56 0.94 8.41
N GLU A 133 13.07 2.01 9.02
CA GLU A 133 13.41 2.40 10.40
C GLU A 133 12.31 2.03 11.43
N ILE A 134 11.28 1.31 10.99
CA ILE A 134 10.15 0.91 11.83
C ILE A 134 10.27 -0.58 12.17
N ASP A 135 10.14 -0.92 13.44
CA ASP A 135 10.01 -2.31 13.89
C ASP A 135 8.59 -2.81 13.55
N VAL A 136 8.43 -3.28 12.32
CA VAL A 136 7.12 -3.79 11.84
C VAL A 136 6.83 -5.12 12.50
N ARG A 137 5.64 -5.26 13.07
CA ARG A 137 5.15 -6.49 13.72
C ARG A 137 3.85 -6.93 13.10
N GLU A 138 3.60 -8.24 13.15
CA GLU A 138 2.33 -8.81 12.77
C GLU A 138 1.27 -8.58 13.85
N PRO A 139 0.00 -8.43 13.46
CA PRO A 139 -0.50 -8.48 12.09
C PRO A 139 -0.34 -7.13 11.35
N VAL A 140 0.06 -7.20 10.09
CA VAL A 140 0.15 -6.08 9.17
C VAL A 140 -1.16 -5.98 8.38
N ILE A 141 -1.78 -4.80 8.34
CA ILE A 141 -3.01 -4.59 7.58
C ILE A 141 -2.74 -3.65 6.43
N GLN A 142 -3.08 -4.06 5.20
CA GLN A 142 -3.01 -3.19 4.03
C GLN A 142 -4.39 -2.67 3.65
N VAL A 143 -4.52 -1.34 3.50
CA VAL A 143 -5.75 -0.64 3.12
C VAL A 143 -5.49 0.31 1.95
N GLY A 144 -6.51 1.03 1.52
CA GLY A 144 -6.46 1.88 0.33
C GLY A 144 -6.82 1.12 -0.95
N GLY A 145 -6.98 1.83 -2.06
CA GLY A 145 -7.40 1.22 -3.33
C GLY A 145 -6.42 0.19 -3.87
N THR A 146 -5.14 0.30 -3.55
CA THR A 146 -4.10 -0.63 -4.00
C THR A 146 -4.11 -1.97 -3.30
N SER A 147 -4.74 -2.07 -2.12
CA SER A 147 -4.91 -3.34 -1.42
C SER A 147 -5.76 -4.36 -2.19
N LEU A 148 -6.50 -3.90 -3.20
CA LEU A 148 -7.24 -4.76 -4.12
C LEU A 148 -6.34 -5.40 -5.21
N ILE A 149 -5.07 -5.02 -5.27
CA ILE A 149 -4.09 -5.56 -6.22
C ILE A 149 -3.31 -6.66 -5.51
N GLU A 150 -3.75 -7.90 -5.62
CA GLU A 150 -3.19 -9.07 -4.93
C GLU A 150 -1.68 -9.21 -5.13
N GLY A 151 -1.17 -8.88 -6.32
CA GLY A 151 0.27 -8.89 -6.62
C GLY A 151 1.06 -7.86 -5.80
N LEU A 152 0.46 -6.71 -5.45
CA LEU A 152 1.10 -5.75 -4.55
C LEU A 152 1.10 -6.26 -3.10
N VAL A 153 -0.01 -6.83 -2.65
CA VAL A 153 -0.11 -7.42 -1.30
C VAL A 153 0.95 -8.51 -1.11
N ALA A 154 1.09 -9.39 -2.11
CA ALA A 154 2.12 -10.43 -2.11
C ALA A 154 3.55 -9.85 -2.10
N ALA A 155 3.80 -8.79 -2.88
CA ALA A 155 5.10 -8.12 -2.90
C ALA A 155 5.43 -7.44 -1.56
N VAL A 156 4.45 -6.83 -0.89
CA VAL A 156 4.61 -6.25 0.44
C VAL A 156 4.96 -7.35 1.45
N SER A 157 4.24 -8.46 1.45
CA SER A 157 4.53 -9.63 2.29
C SER A 157 5.95 -10.15 2.08
N ASP A 158 6.38 -10.30 0.82
CA ASP A 158 7.72 -10.79 0.47
C ASP A 158 8.83 -9.86 1.02
N ILE A 159 8.69 -8.56 0.85
CA ILE A 159 9.65 -7.55 1.34
C ILE A 159 9.70 -7.51 2.86
N LEU A 160 8.58 -7.74 3.53
CA LEU A 160 8.50 -7.85 4.99
C LEU A 160 8.95 -9.24 5.51
N GLY A 161 9.63 -10.03 4.70
CA GLY A 161 10.19 -11.32 5.12
C GLY A 161 9.14 -12.44 5.21
N GLY A 162 8.03 -12.33 4.52
CA GLY A 162 6.95 -13.31 4.50
C GLY A 162 5.90 -13.09 5.58
N MET A 163 5.84 -11.90 6.16
CA MET A 163 4.80 -11.55 7.14
C MET A 163 3.40 -11.65 6.51
N ASP A 164 2.42 -12.02 7.34
CA ASP A 164 1.01 -12.06 6.93
C ASP A 164 0.46 -10.64 6.77
N VAL A 165 0.04 -10.30 5.55
CA VAL A 165 -0.56 -9.02 5.22
C VAL A 165 -2.05 -9.21 5.00
N ILE A 166 -2.83 -8.71 5.93
CA ILE A 166 -4.29 -8.84 5.94
C ILE A 166 -4.92 -7.69 5.17
N VAL A 167 -5.79 -8.01 4.22
CA VAL A 167 -6.63 -7.03 3.52
C VAL A 167 -8.04 -7.14 4.03
N PRO A 168 -8.56 -6.13 4.74
CA PRO A 168 -9.92 -6.17 5.27
C PRO A 168 -10.96 -6.02 4.17
N GLU A 169 -12.15 -6.49 4.44
CA GLU A 169 -13.30 -6.22 3.57
C GLU A 169 -13.52 -4.71 3.43
N ASN A 170 -13.84 -4.27 2.21
CA ASN A 170 -14.01 -2.85 1.89
C ASN A 170 -12.79 -1.96 2.18
N SER A 171 -11.59 -2.51 2.08
CA SER A 171 -10.30 -1.87 2.37
C SER A 171 -10.12 -0.49 1.76
N GLN A 172 -10.67 -0.24 0.57
CA GLN A 172 -10.62 1.06 -0.12
C GLN A 172 -11.48 2.16 0.53
N TYR A 173 -12.47 1.79 1.37
CA TYR A 173 -13.40 2.74 2.02
C TYR A 173 -13.10 2.95 3.50
N ILE A 174 -12.05 2.35 4.00
CA ILE A 174 -11.66 2.33 5.40
C ILE A 174 -11.56 3.74 5.99
N GLY A 175 -10.94 4.70 5.28
CA GLY A 175 -10.85 6.08 5.73
C GLY A 175 -12.22 6.77 5.87
N ALA A 176 -13.18 6.45 5.00
CA ALA A 176 -14.53 6.99 5.07
C ALA A 176 -15.33 6.39 6.26
N VAL A 177 -15.22 5.07 6.45
CA VAL A 177 -15.85 4.37 7.57
C VAL A 177 -15.31 4.87 8.91
N GLY A 178 -13.98 4.99 9.06
CA GLY A 178 -13.36 5.54 10.26
C GLY A 178 -13.81 6.96 10.57
N SER A 179 -13.95 7.80 9.53
CA SER A 179 -14.48 9.16 9.68
C SER A 179 -15.93 9.17 10.18
N ALA A 180 -16.77 8.29 9.65
CA ALA A 180 -18.16 8.16 10.06
C ALA A 180 -18.29 7.68 11.51
N LEU A 181 -17.45 6.73 11.92
CA LEU A 181 -17.40 6.22 13.30
C LEU A 181 -17.00 7.33 14.30
N LEU A 182 -16.02 8.15 13.95
CA LEU A 182 -15.60 9.29 14.79
C LEU A 182 -16.73 10.29 14.99
N VAL A 183 -17.42 10.67 13.91
CA VAL A 183 -18.53 11.65 13.98
C VAL A 183 -19.73 11.08 14.74
N SER A 184 -19.99 9.78 14.64
CA SER A 184 -21.08 9.12 15.37
C SER A 184 -20.83 8.94 16.88
N GLY A 185 -19.63 9.27 17.37
CA GLY A 185 -19.22 9.06 18.76
C GLY A 185 -19.01 7.59 19.15
N MET A 186 -19.08 6.67 18.18
CA MET A 186 -18.83 5.24 18.45
C MET A 186 -17.35 4.94 18.67
N GLY A 187 -16.44 5.78 18.17
CA GLY A 187 -14.99 5.66 18.43
C GLY A 187 -14.53 6.09 19.81
N ASN A 188 -15.38 6.74 20.61
CA ASN A 188 -15.00 7.27 21.93
C ASN A 188 -15.38 6.34 23.09
N ARG A 189 -15.74 5.08 22.86
CA ARG A 189 -16.19 4.18 23.96
C ARG A 189 -15.07 3.61 24.81
N GLN A 190 -13.81 3.78 24.45
CA GLN A 190 -12.68 3.27 25.25
C GLN A 190 -12.13 4.26 26.29
N GLU A 191 -12.53 5.53 26.27
CA GLU A 191 -12.10 6.49 27.31
C GLU A 191 -12.89 6.38 28.65
N LYS A 192 -13.67 5.32 28.83
CA LYS A 192 -14.48 5.13 30.08
C LYS A 192 -14.41 3.69 30.62
N LEU A 193 -13.19 3.18 30.78
CA LEU A 193 -12.98 2.04 31.70
C LEU A 193 -11.72 2.29 32.53
#